data_70951473e27f7993c1d9ecc1dafb92f6
#
_entry.id   70951473e27f7993c1d9ecc1dafb92f6
#
_cell.length_a   1.000
_cell.length_b   1.000
_cell.length_c   1.000
_cell.angle_alpha   90.00
_cell.angle_beta   90.00
_cell.angle_gamma   90.00
#
_symmetry.space_group_name_H-M   'P 1'
#
loop_
_entity.id
_entity.type
_entity.pdbx_description
1 polymer ?
#
loop_
_entity_poly.entity_id
_entity_poly.type
_entity_poly.pdbx_seq_one_letter_code
_entity_poly.pdbx_strand_id
1 'polypeptide(L)'
;ASRRSVRSEVDFVLTFEELMGLFEAKSVDFASLPDNPADAFNSASADARGFAASGGVAQAVVNAIKKMDPDREVKVMSAQGLADCKKMMMMAKAGKYNGYLLEGMACPGGCIAGAGTLADPAKSVAMLNKYKNEASMKVATETPYQDSLDLLHY
;
A
#
# COMPACT_ATOMS: atom_id res chain seq x y z
N ALA A 1 -33.20 -4.96 -16.55
CA ALA A 1 -31.98 -4.17 -16.63
C ALA A 1 -30.79 -5.14 -16.62
N SER A 2 -30.11 -5.31 -17.74
CA SER A 2 -28.91 -6.13 -17.86
C SER A 2 -27.84 -5.50 -16.99
N ARG A 3 -27.40 -6.20 -15.94
CA ARG A 3 -26.19 -5.86 -15.22
C ARG A 3 -25.03 -6.02 -16.22
N ARG A 4 -24.51 -4.92 -16.73
CA ARG A 4 -23.26 -4.96 -17.47
C ARG A 4 -22.19 -5.45 -16.48
N SER A 5 -21.63 -6.63 -16.74
CA SER A 5 -20.46 -7.09 -16.01
C SER A 5 -19.36 -6.06 -16.23
N VAL A 6 -18.75 -5.60 -15.15
CA VAL A 6 -17.54 -4.79 -15.23
C VAL A 6 -16.49 -5.66 -15.89
N ARG A 7 -16.09 -5.30 -17.11
CA ARG A 7 -15.02 -5.99 -17.81
C ARG A 7 -13.71 -5.65 -17.13
N SER A 8 -12.99 -6.66 -16.68
CA SER A 8 -11.65 -6.45 -16.10
C SER A 8 -10.68 -6.10 -17.23
N GLU A 9 -9.86 -5.09 -17.00
CA GLU A 9 -8.70 -4.74 -17.87
C GLU A 9 -7.46 -5.58 -17.50
N VAL A 10 -7.59 -6.46 -16.49
CA VAL A 10 -6.50 -7.34 -16.02
C VAL A 10 -6.61 -8.68 -16.72
N ASP A 11 -5.58 -9.06 -17.49
CA ASP A 11 -5.50 -10.33 -18.20
C ASP A 11 -4.97 -11.46 -17.33
N PHE A 12 -3.98 -11.17 -16.46
CA PHE A 12 -3.33 -12.15 -15.60
C PHE A 12 -3.12 -11.61 -14.18
N VAL A 13 -3.21 -12.50 -13.21
CA VAL A 13 -2.85 -12.25 -11.81
C VAL A 13 -1.83 -13.29 -11.42
N LEU A 14 -0.62 -12.85 -11.07
CA LEU A 14 0.51 -13.71 -10.72
C LEU A 14 0.89 -13.50 -9.26
N THR A 15 1.24 -14.57 -8.59
CA THR A 15 1.94 -14.51 -7.29
C THR A 15 3.42 -14.19 -7.51
N PHE A 16 4.12 -13.77 -6.46
CA PHE A 16 5.58 -13.58 -6.56
C PHE A 16 6.31 -14.87 -6.87
N GLU A 17 5.81 -16.02 -6.40
CA GLU A 17 6.37 -17.34 -6.70
C GLU A 17 6.25 -17.66 -8.20
N GLU A 18 5.08 -17.44 -8.80
CA GLU A 18 4.86 -17.63 -10.25
C GLU A 18 5.72 -16.66 -11.07
N LEU A 19 5.84 -15.40 -10.63
CA LEU A 19 6.70 -14.41 -11.28
C LEU A 19 8.19 -14.82 -11.20
N MET A 20 8.65 -15.34 -10.07
CA MET A 20 10.02 -15.86 -9.94
C MET A 20 10.26 -17.02 -10.89
N GLY A 21 9.31 -17.95 -11.01
CA GLY A 21 9.40 -19.04 -11.99
C GLY A 21 9.50 -18.53 -13.42
N LEU A 22 8.77 -17.46 -13.78
CA LEU A 22 8.88 -16.82 -15.08
C LEU A 22 10.28 -16.22 -15.33
N PHE A 23 10.84 -15.54 -14.33
CA PHE A 23 12.20 -14.97 -14.43
C PHE A 23 13.26 -16.05 -14.57
N GLU A 24 13.15 -17.14 -13.81
CA GLU A 24 14.04 -18.29 -13.92
C GLU A 24 13.96 -18.93 -15.33
N ALA A 25 12.74 -19.14 -15.85
CA ALA A 25 12.53 -19.66 -17.19
C ALA A 25 13.09 -18.76 -18.30
N LYS A 26 13.20 -17.44 -18.04
CA LYS A 26 13.80 -16.45 -18.94
C LYS A 26 15.26 -16.16 -18.66
N SER A 27 15.88 -16.88 -17.72
CA SER A 27 17.26 -16.68 -17.29
C SER A 27 17.56 -15.24 -16.87
N VAL A 28 16.60 -14.58 -16.19
CA VAL A 28 16.80 -13.24 -15.63
C VAL A 28 17.44 -13.37 -14.26
N ASP A 29 18.67 -12.88 -14.14
CA ASP A 29 19.39 -12.77 -12.88
C ASP A 29 19.32 -11.34 -12.35
N PHE A 30 18.55 -11.13 -11.28
CA PHE A 30 18.39 -9.82 -10.63
C PHE A 30 19.68 -9.24 -10.08
N ALA A 31 20.60 -10.12 -9.61
CA ALA A 31 21.86 -9.68 -9.01
C ALA A 31 22.82 -9.08 -10.06
N SER A 32 22.64 -9.47 -11.32
CA SER A 32 23.48 -9.02 -12.43
C SER A 32 22.88 -7.85 -13.23
N LEU A 33 21.63 -7.44 -12.93
CA LEU A 33 21.00 -6.32 -13.62
C LEU A 33 21.73 -5.00 -13.25
N PRO A 34 22.14 -4.21 -14.26
CA PRO A 34 22.76 -2.91 -13.98
C PRO A 34 21.74 -1.93 -13.42
N ASP A 35 22.18 -1.12 -12.45
CA ASP A 35 21.41 0.04 -12.02
C ASP A 35 21.29 1.03 -13.18
N ASN A 36 20.06 1.35 -13.56
CA ASN A 36 19.80 2.35 -14.58
C ASN A 36 19.29 3.64 -13.90
N PRO A 37 20.06 4.75 -13.92
CA PRO A 37 19.61 6.01 -13.34
C PRO A 37 18.31 6.55 -13.95
N ALA A 38 17.97 6.17 -15.18
CA ALA A 38 16.72 6.54 -15.84
C ALA A 38 15.51 5.79 -15.26
N ASP A 39 15.72 4.67 -14.59
CA ASP A 39 14.66 3.92 -13.89
C ASP A 39 14.36 4.52 -12.51
N ALA A 40 14.97 5.63 -12.16
CA ALA A 40 14.77 6.36 -10.91
C ALA A 40 13.38 7.02 -10.78
N PHE A 41 12.32 6.33 -11.22
CA PHE A 41 10.94 6.63 -10.81
C PHE A 41 10.72 6.41 -9.29
N ASN A 42 11.79 6.58 -8.51
CA ASN A 42 11.77 6.34 -7.09
C ASN A 42 11.39 7.59 -6.28
N SER A 43 10.44 8.36 -6.81
CA SER A 43 9.90 9.57 -6.19
C SER A 43 8.79 9.28 -5.17
N ALA A 44 8.61 8.03 -4.77
CA ALA A 44 7.62 7.69 -3.75
C ALA A 44 8.03 8.23 -2.38
N SER A 45 7.11 8.90 -1.69
CA SER A 45 7.30 9.36 -0.32
C SER A 45 7.47 8.19 0.67
N ALA A 46 8.01 8.47 1.85
CA ALA A 46 8.09 7.47 2.93
C ALA A 46 6.70 6.88 3.26
N ASP A 47 5.68 7.73 3.29
CA ASP A 47 4.31 7.30 3.52
C ASP A 47 3.84 6.32 2.43
N ALA A 48 4.06 6.65 1.15
CA ALA A 48 3.66 5.79 0.03
C ALA A 48 4.41 4.45 0.05
N ARG A 49 5.71 4.45 0.35
CA ARG A 49 6.50 3.22 0.52
C ARG A 49 5.96 2.36 1.66
N GLY A 50 5.33 2.98 2.67
CA GLY A 50 4.73 2.29 3.81
C GLY A 50 3.43 1.55 3.52
N PHE A 51 2.78 1.76 2.39
CA PHE A 51 1.48 1.15 2.05
C PHE A 51 1.50 -0.37 2.02
N ALA A 52 2.66 -0.95 1.76
CA ALA A 52 2.82 -2.41 1.72
C ALA A 52 2.64 -3.09 3.08
N ALA A 53 2.80 -2.37 4.18
CA ALA A 53 2.58 -2.86 5.54
C ALA A 53 1.20 -2.47 6.07
N SER A 54 0.61 -3.31 6.91
CA SER A 54 -0.65 -2.99 7.59
C SER A 54 -0.50 -1.75 8.48
N GLY A 55 -1.48 -0.86 8.43
CA GLY A 55 -1.45 0.45 9.10
C GLY A 55 -0.79 1.56 8.27
N GLY A 56 -0.10 1.21 7.19
CA GLY A 56 0.68 2.18 6.40
C GLY A 56 -0.18 3.19 5.64
N VAL A 57 -1.30 2.76 5.10
CA VAL A 57 -2.22 3.66 4.36
C VAL A 57 -2.91 4.61 5.33
N ALA A 58 -3.43 4.11 6.46
CA ALA A 58 -4.05 4.95 7.47
C ALA A 58 -3.04 5.96 8.04
N GLN A 59 -1.80 5.55 8.29
CA GLN A 59 -0.75 6.45 8.77
C GLN A 59 -0.44 7.57 7.76
N ALA A 60 -0.40 7.24 6.47
CA ALA A 60 -0.20 8.25 5.42
C ALA A 60 -1.34 9.29 5.39
N VAL A 61 -2.58 8.83 5.55
CA VAL A 61 -3.75 9.75 5.65
C VAL A 61 -3.64 10.63 6.89
N VAL A 62 -3.27 10.05 8.04
CA VAL A 62 -3.05 10.81 9.28
C VAL A 62 -1.96 11.86 9.10
N ASN A 63 -0.83 11.50 8.48
CA ASN A 63 0.27 12.42 8.23
C ASN A 63 -0.14 13.56 7.29
N ALA A 64 -0.92 13.26 6.25
CA ALA A 64 -1.45 14.26 5.34
C ALA A 64 -2.41 15.23 6.06
N ILE A 65 -3.32 14.71 6.89
CA ILE A 65 -4.24 15.54 7.69
C ILE A 65 -3.46 16.44 8.64
N LYS A 66 -2.48 15.90 9.36
CA LYS A 66 -1.65 16.68 10.30
C LYS A 66 -0.82 17.75 9.60
N LYS A 67 -0.43 17.53 8.36
CA LYS A 67 0.26 18.57 7.58
C LYS A 67 -0.67 19.72 7.19
N MET A 68 -1.95 19.42 6.95
CA MET A 68 -2.98 20.43 6.62
C MET A 68 -3.55 21.13 7.86
N ASP A 69 -3.73 20.39 8.94
CA ASP A 69 -4.30 20.82 10.20
C ASP A 69 -3.56 20.13 11.36
N PRO A 70 -2.47 20.75 11.88
CA PRO A 70 -1.61 20.14 12.90
C PRO A 70 -2.32 19.83 14.24
N ASP A 71 -3.35 20.58 14.56
CA ASP A 71 -4.09 20.44 15.81
C ASP A 71 -5.21 19.39 15.75
N ARG A 72 -5.48 18.87 14.54
CA ARG A 72 -6.53 17.89 14.34
C ARG A 72 -6.15 16.52 14.85
N GLU A 73 -6.91 16.05 15.84
CA GLU A 73 -6.81 14.67 16.31
C GLU A 73 -7.50 13.72 15.31
N VAL A 74 -6.79 12.69 14.86
CA VAL A 74 -7.31 11.64 13.98
C VAL A 74 -7.29 10.32 14.72
N LYS A 75 -8.47 9.77 14.95
CA LYS A 75 -8.63 8.43 15.55
C LYS A 75 -8.58 7.39 14.46
N VAL A 76 -7.75 6.36 14.64
CA VAL A 76 -7.58 5.28 13.67
C VAL A 76 -7.97 3.95 14.31
N MET A 77 -8.60 3.09 13.52
CA MET A 77 -8.81 1.68 13.82
C MET A 77 -8.38 0.86 12.61
N SER A 78 -7.46 -0.06 12.83
CA SER A 78 -6.95 -0.97 11.79
C SER A 78 -7.34 -2.41 12.11
N ALA A 79 -7.65 -3.19 11.07
CA ALA A 79 -7.94 -4.61 11.15
C ALA A 79 -7.18 -5.38 10.07
N GLN A 80 -6.74 -6.59 10.41
CA GLN A 80 -5.96 -7.45 9.53
C GLN A 80 -6.63 -8.83 9.41
N GLY A 81 -6.73 -9.33 8.17
CA GLY A 81 -7.46 -10.54 7.87
C GLY A 81 -8.96 -10.28 7.71
N LEU A 82 -9.60 -11.06 6.84
CA LEU A 82 -11.01 -10.85 6.47
C LEU A 82 -11.98 -10.96 7.66
N ALA A 83 -11.68 -11.84 8.63
CA ALA A 83 -12.53 -12.04 9.81
C ALA A 83 -12.55 -10.78 10.69
N ASP A 84 -11.37 -10.20 10.97
CA ASP A 84 -11.26 -9.00 11.80
C ASP A 84 -11.75 -7.75 11.06
N CYS A 85 -11.53 -7.65 9.76
CA CYS A 85 -12.12 -6.61 8.92
C CYS A 85 -13.65 -6.66 8.99
N LYS A 86 -14.25 -7.85 8.84
CA LYS A 86 -15.70 -8.04 8.97
C LYS A 86 -16.20 -7.59 10.34
N LYS A 87 -15.51 -7.98 11.42
CA LYS A 87 -15.86 -7.60 12.80
C LYS A 87 -15.77 -6.08 12.99
N MET A 88 -14.70 -5.45 12.51
CA MET A 88 -14.53 -3.99 12.54
C MET A 88 -15.69 -3.29 11.83
N MET A 89 -16.07 -3.75 10.63
CA MET A 89 -17.18 -3.17 9.88
C MET A 89 -18.53 -3.34 10.57
N MET A 90 -18.77 -4.48 11.22
CA MET A 90 -19.98 -4.69 12.02
C MET A 90 -20.06 -3.72 13.21
N MET A 91 -18.93 -3.49 13.88
CA MET A 91 -18.84 -2.55 14.99
C MET A 91 -18.99 -1.10 14.51
N ALA A 92 -18.43 -0.76 13.35
CA ALA A 92 -18.60 0.55 12.73
C ALA A 92 -20.07 0.81 12.37
N LYS A 93 -20.76 -0.20 11.78
CA LYS A 93 -22.19 -0.13 11.50
C LYS A 93 -23.03 0.07 12.76
N ALA A 94 -22.59 -0.47 13.90
CA ALA A 94 -23.22 -0.29 15.21
C ALA A 94 -22.87 1.07 15.87
N GLY A 95 -22.11 1.96 15.19
CA GLY A 95 -21.77 3.30 15.66
C GLY A 95 -20.53 3.38 16.55
N LYS A 96 -19.84 2.25 16.84
CA LYS A 96 -18.70 2.24 17.78
C LYS A 96 -17.51 3.09 17.30
N TYR A 97 -17.32 3.21 16.00
CA TYR A 97 -16.19 3.91 15.39
C TYR A 97 -16.58 5.20 14.67
N ASN A 98 -17.63 5.89 15.15
CA ASN A 98 -18.00 7.18 14.57
C ASN A 98 -16.84 8.18 14.71
N GLY A 99 -16.44 8.82 13.59
CA GLY A 99 -15.32 9.75 13.55
C GLY A 99 -13.94 9.10 13.48
N TYR A 100 -13.86 7.78 13.29
CA TYR A 100 -12.60 7.07 13.08
C TYR A 100 -12.29 6.92 11.59
N LEU A 101 -11.01 7.00 11.26
CA LEU A 101 -10.47 6.45 10.04
C LEU A 101 -10.33 4.94 10.20
N LEU A 102 -10.93 4.19 9.29
CA LEU A 102 -10.89 2.71 9.32
C LEU A 102 -9.99 2.19 8.21
N GLU A 103 -9.05 1.33 8.56
CA GLU A 103 -8.20 0.60 7.62
C GLU A 103 -8.46 -0.90 7.75
N GLY A 104 -8.69 -1.57 6.62
CA GLY A 104 -8.81 -3.03 6.56
C GLY A 104 -7.84 -3.61 5.55
N MET A 105 -7.00 -4.55 5.99
CA MET A 105 -6.09 -5.31 5.15
C MET A 105 -6.53 -6.78 5.11
N ALA A 106 -6.68 -7.35 3.91
CA ALA A 106 -7.09 -8.75 3.76
C ALA A 106 -6.00 -9.71 4.26
N CYS A 107 -4.73 -9.38 4.04
CA CYS A 107 -3.60 -10.19 4.50
C CYS A 107 -3.08 -9.68 5.84
N PRO A 108 -2.91 -10.55 6.86
CA PRO A 108 -2.22 -10.18 8.09
C PRO A 108 -0.78 -9.72 7.80
N GLY A 109 -0.40 -8.57 8.34
CA GLY A 109 0.91 -7.94 8.07
C GLY A 109 0.92 -7.00 6.86
N GLY A 110 -0.11 -7.03 6.02
CA GLY A 110 -0.19 -6.26 4.79
C GLY A 110 0.33 -7.02 3.56
N CYS A 111 0.52 -6.32 2.44
CA CYS A 111 0.93 -6.90 1.16
C CYS A 111 2.29 -7.60 1.21
N ILE A 112 3.23 -7.10 2.03
CA ILE A 112 4.56 -7.72 2.20
C ILE A 112 4.54 -9.08 2.88
N ALA A 113 3.42 -9.48 3.49
CA ALA A 113 3.20 -10.77 4.13
C ALA A 113 2.02 -11.51 3.48
N GLY A 114 1.57 -11.08 2.32
CA GLY A 114 0.45 -11.66 1.59
C GLY A 114 0.77 -13.01 0.96
N ALA A 115 -0.28 -13.64 0.43
CA ALA A 115 -0.17 -14.93 -0.25
C ALA A 115 0.78 -14.85 -1.45
N GLY A 116 1.65 -15.83 -1.60
CA GLY A 116 2.63 -15.91 -2.69
C GLY A 116 3.87 -15.04 -2.52
N THR A 117 4.05 -14.38 -1.37
CA THR A 117 5.32 -13.73 -1.02
C THR A 117 6.38 -14.77 -0.66
N LEU A 118 7.63 -14.54 -1.07
CA LEU A 118 8.73 -15.49 -0.91
C LEU A 118 9.61 -15.22 0.31
N ALA A 119 9.63 -13.96 0.77
CA ALA A 119 10.47 -13.54 1.87
C ALA A 119 9.78 -13.71 3.23
N ASP A 120 10.56 -13.92 4.27
CA ASP A 120 10.09 -13.91 5.65
C ASP A 120 9.46 -12.55 6.00
N PRO A 121 8.23 -12.50 6.54
CA PRO A 121 7.52 -11.25 6.82
C PRO A 121 8.28 -10.29 7.73
N ALA A 122 8.98 -10.79 8.77
CA ALA A 122 9.74 -9.93 9.69
C ALA A 122 10.93 -9.27 9.00
N LYS A 123 11.63 -10.01 8.13
CA LYS A 123 12.71 -9.47 7.29
C LYS A 123 12.16 -8.43 6.30
N SER A 124 11.03 -8.73 5.67
CA SER A 124 10.37 -7.81 4.73
C SER A 124 9.99 -6.50 5.39
N VAL A 125 9.45 -6.52 6.62
CA VAL A 125 9.14 -5.31 7.40
C VAL A 125 10.40 -4.50 7.68
N ALA A 126 11.50 -5.15 8.09
CA ALA A 126 12.76 -4.47 8.36
C ALA A 126 13.33 -3.78 7.10
N MET A 127 13.30 -4.48 5.97
CA MET A 127 13.73 -3.94 4.67
C MET A 127 12.82 -2.78 4.22
N LEU A 128 11.51 -2.93 4.37
CA LEU A 128 10.55 -1.87 4.05
C LEU A 128 10.81 -0.61 4.88
N ASN A 129 11.06 -0.75 6.18
CA ASN A 129 11.37 0.38 7.04
C ASN A 129 12.67 1.08 6.64
N LYS A 130 13.69 0.33 6.25
CA LYS A 130 14.92 0.90 5.69
C LYS A 130 14.60 1.70 4.42
N TYR A 131 13.87 1.11 3.48
CA TYR A 131 13.46 1.73 2.22
C TYR A 131 12.60 3.00 2.43
N LYS A 132 11.71 2.99 3.42
CA LYS A 132 10.95 4.17 3.82
C LYS A 132 11.85 5.30 4.30
N ASN A 133 12.85 4.98 5.15
CA ASN A 133 13.74 5.99 5.72
C ASN A 133 14.63 6.66 4.67
N GLU A 134 14.94 5.96 3.59
CA GLU A 134 15.72 6.46 2.46
C GLU A 134 14.93 7.42 1.55
N ALA A 135 13.61 7.52 1.72
CA ALA A 135 12.81 8.43 0.91
C ALA A 135 13.17 9.90 1.17
N SER A 136 13.39 10.66 0.10
CA SER A 136 13.65 12.10 0.15
C SER A 136 12.41 12.87 0.64
N MET A 137 11.22 12.47 0.16
CA MET A 137 9.94 13.02 0.59
C MET A 137 9.37 12.17 1.74
N LYS A 138 8.81 12.80 2.74
CA LYS A 138 8.26 12.09 3.91
C LYS A 138 6.77 11.86 3.80
N VAL A 139 6.01 12.88 3.43
CA VAL A 139 4.55 12.86 3.40
C VAL A 139 4.06 12.71 1.96
N ALA A 140 2.95 12.00 1.77
CA ALA A 140 2.36 11.75 0.46
C ALA A 140 1.99 13.05 -0.30
N THR A 141 1.69 14.12 0.42
CA THR A 141 1.37 15.44 -0.15
C THR A 141 2.60 16.22 -0.67
N GLU A 142 3.82 15.68 -0.54
CA GLU A 142 5.06 16.28 -1.07
C GLU A 142 5.39 15.81 -2.49
N THR A 143 4.51 15.00 -3.09
CA THR A 143 4.72 14.47 -4.43
C THR A 143 4.86 15.57 -5.48
N PRO A 144 5.79 15.45 -6.45
CA PRO A 144 5.89 16.37 -7.58
C PRO A 144 4.71 16.26 -8.57
N TYR A 145 3.84 15.25 -8.38
CA TYR A 145 2.67 14.99 -9.23
C TYR A 145 1.37 15.56 -8.64
N GLN A 146 1.45 16.42 -7.62
CA GLN A 146 0.26 16.98 -6.97
C GLN A 146 -0.65 17.72 -7.96
N ASP A 147 -0.05 18.46 -8.90
CA ASP A 147 -0.80 19.22 -9.92
C ASP A 147 -1.58 18.30 -10.88
N SER A 148 -1.20 17.02 -10.99
CA SER A 148 -1.95 16.07 -11.81
C SER A 148 -3.30 15.66 -11.21
N LEU A 149 -3.55 15.94 -9.94
CA LEU A 149 -4.85 15.71 -9.30
C LEU A 149 -5.93 16.63 -9.91
N ASP A 150 -5.54 17.81 -10.39
CA ASP A 150 -6.47 18.76 -11.03
C ASP A 150 -6.97 18.25 -12.40
N LEU A 151 -6.29 17.24 -12.96
CA LEU A 151 -6.72 16.57 -14.20
C LEU A 151 -7.83 15.54 -13.97
N LEU A 152 -8.07 15.16 -12.71
CA LEU A 152 -9.12 14.21 -12.32
C LEU A 152 -10.44 14.97 -12.09
N HIS A 153 -11.00 15.52 -13.18
CA HIS A 153 -12.35 16.07 -13.13
C HIS A 153 -13.36 14.91 -13.18
N TYR A 154 -14.09 14.71 -12.09
CA TYR A 154 -15.25 13.82 -12.01
C TYR A 154 -16.54 14.60 -12.30
#